data_2f4085fe83d2a6b9cdf372440e7692a8
#
_entry.id   2f4085fe83d2a6b9cdf372440e7692a8
#
_cell.length_a   1.000
_cell.length_b   1.000
_cell.length_c   1.000
_cell.angle_alpha   90.00
_cell.angle_beta   90.00
_cell.angle_gamma   90.00
#
_symmetry.space_group_name_H-M   'P 1'
#
loop_
_entity.id
_entity.type
_entity.pdbx_description
1 polymer ?
#
loop_
_entity_poly.entity_id
_entity_poly.type
_entity_poly.pdbx_seq_one_letter_code
_entity_poly.pdbx_strand_id
1 'polypeptide(L)'
;SFQILEDRDPPKQLTVTDSGELDVPYVGRVMVAGKTCRELAEELKALLEKDYYYRATVVLGLDQVSRMAGRVYIWGQVRNQGAIEIPVGENFTAGKAILRAGGFTDFANKKKVRLVRTAPDGTRETIELNMENILERGKIEEDVTLRPDDFLIVPARLINW
;
A
#
# COMPACT_ATOMS: atom_id res chain seq x y z
N SER A 1 -14.43 -8.42 -11.98
CA SER A 1 -15.03 -9.39 -12.92
C SER A 1 -15.17 -8.82 -14.33
N PHE A 2 -15.05 -9.66 -15.30
CA PHE A 2 -15.16 -9.35 -16.72
C PHE A 2 -16.14 -10.31 -17.39
N GLN A 3 -17.03 -9.79 -18.21
CA GLN A 3 -17.99 -10.58 -18.96
C GLN A 3 -18.34 -9.91 -20.30
N ILE A 4 -18.46 -10.72 -21.33
CA ILE A 4 -19.06 -10.34 -22.62
C ILE A 4 -20.43 -11.02 -22.68
N LEU A 5 -21.50 -10.23 -22.73
CA LEU A 5 -22.86 -10.77 -22.64
C LEU A 5 -23.22 -11.63 -23.85
N GLU A 6 -22.68 -11.34 -25.01
CA GLU A 6 -22.92 -12.07 -26.25
C GLU A 6 -22.39 -13.51 -26.25
N ASP A 7 -21.33 -13.77 -25.46
CA ASP A 7 -20.75 -15.11 -25.34
C ASP A 7 -21.56 -16.09 -24.50
N ARG A 8 -22.46 -15.56 -23.68
CA ARG A 8 -23.25 -16.33 -22.70
C ARG A 8 -22.40 -17.08 -21.66
N ASP A 9 -21.10 -16.79 -21.61
CA ASP A 9 -20.21 -17.34 -20.61
C ASP A 9 -20.40 -16.64 -19.27
N PRO A 10 -20.15 -17.35 -18.15
CA PRO A 10 -20.19 -16.70 -16.83
C PRO A 10 -19.06 -15.66 -16.70
N PRO A 11 -19.24 -14.66 -15.83
CA PRO A 11 -18.20 -13.69 -15.57
C PRO A 11 -16.88 -14.36 -15.16
N LYS A 12 -15.78 -13.88 -15.74
CA LYS A 12 -14.42 -14.33 -15.41
C LYS A 12 -13.76 -13.33 -14.46
N GLN A 13 -13.05 -13.84 -13.48
CA GLN A 13 -12.23 -13.00 -12.61
C GLN A 13 -10.85 -12.79 -13.25
N LEU A 14 -10.50 -11.55 -13.44
CA LEU A 14 -9.20 -11.14 -13.97
C LEU A 14 -8.50 -10.29 -12.92
N THR A 15 -7.18 -10.39 -12.82
CA THR A 15 -6.38 -9.65 -11.86
C THR A 15 -5.49 -8.65 -12.56
N VAL A 16 -5.48 -7.42 -12.05
CA VAL A 16 -4.57 -6.38 -12.51
C VAL A 16 -3.16 -6.69 -11.99
N THR A 17 -2.17 -6.66 -12.87
CA THR A 17 -0.77 -6.87 -12.50
C THR A 17 -0.20 -5.66 -11.76
N ASP A 18 0.96 -5.83 -11.13
CA ASP A 18 1.66 -4.73 -10.44
C ASP A 18 2.07 -3.60 -11.40
N SER A 19 2.24 -3.91 -12.68
CA SER A 19 2.50 -2.90 -13.72
C SER A 19 1.25 -2.14 -14.19
N GLY A 20 0.08 -2.47 -13.65
CA GLY A 20 -1.19 -1.82 -14.00
C GLY A 20 -1.83 -2.34 -15.28
N GLU A 21 -1.49 -3.55 -15.71
CA GLU A 21 -2.04 -4.20 -16.89
C GLU A 21 -3.03 -5.29 -16.53
N LEU A 22 -3.98 -5.53 -17.43
CA LEU A 22 -4.96 -6.60 -17.32
C LEU A 22 -4.88 -7.48 -18.59
N ASP A 23 -4.79 -8.79 -18.39
CA ASP A 23 -4.84 -9.73 -19.50
C ASP A 23 -6.31 -10.11 -19.78
N VAL A 24 -6.82 -9.59 -20.88
CA VAL A 24 -8.23 -9.72 -21.26
C VAL A 24 -8.37 -10.78 -22.37
N PRO A 25 -9.30 -11.75 -22.22
CA PRO A 25 -9.57 -12.72 -23.29
C PRO A 25 -9.83 -12.04 -24.63
N TYR A 26 -9.27 -12.57 -25.70
CA TYR A 26 -9.30 -12.09 -27.07
C TYR A 26 -8.50 -10.81 -27.37
N VAL A 27 -8.35 -9.91 -26.41
CA VAL A 27 -7.69 -8.61 -26.59
C VAL A 27 -6.21 -8.67 -26.23
N GLY A 28 -5.86 -9.46 -25.21
CA GLY A 28 -4.51 -9.50 -24.65
C GLY A 28 -4.31 -8.50 -23.52
N ARG A 29 -3.08 -8.02 -23.36
CA ARG A 29 -2.73 -7.10 -22.28
C ARG A 29 -3.21 -5.69 -22.58
N VAL A 30 -3.91 -5.10 -21.61
CA VAL A 30 -4.45 -3.74 -21.67
C VAL A 30 -4.02 -2.97 -20.43
N MET A 31 -3.52 -1.75 -20.63
CA MET A 31 -3.21 -0.85 -19.52
C MET A 31 -4.51 -0.35 -18.89
N VAL A 32 -4.69 -0.62 -17.59
CA VAL A 32 -5.92 -0.27 -16.87
C VAL A 32 -5.70 0.71 -15.73
N ALA A 33 -4.44 0.96 -15.35
CA ALA A 33 -4.11 1.91 -14.30
C ALA A 33 -4.62 3.31 -14.62
N GLY A 34 -5.27 3.96 -13.65
CA GLY A 34 -5.83 5.29 -13.81
C GLY A 34 -7.17 5.36 -14.58
N LYS A 35 -7.73 4.23 -14.99
CA LYS A 35 -9.02 4.15 -15.68
C LYS A 35 -10.13 3.68 -14.76
N THR A 36 -11.34 4.23 -14.94
CA THR A 36 -12.53 3.70 -14.28
C THR A 36 -13.02 2.43 -14.97
N CYS A 37 -13.84 1.63 -14.28
CA CYS A 37 -14.46 0.45 -14.90
C CYS A 37 -15.28 0.81 -16.14
N ARG A 38 -15.94 1.96 -16.13
CA ARG A 38 -16.74 2.44 -17.25
C ARG A 38 -15.88 2.78 -18.47
N GLU A 39 -14.80 3.54 -18.28
CA GLU A 39 -13.85 3.89 -19.34
C GLU A 39 -13.21 2.65 -19.94
N LEU A 40 -12.80 1.71 -19.09
CA LEU A 40 -12.21 0.46 -19.52
C LEU A 40 -13.21 -0.42 -20.27
N ALA A 41 -14.46 -0.49 -19.83
CA ALA A 41 -15.51 -1.24 -20.52
C ALA A 41 -15.77 -0.70 -21.93
N GLU A 42 -15.81 0.61 -22.11
CA GLU A 42 -15.98 1.26 -23.41
C GLU A 42 -14.79 0.99 -24.34
N GLU A 43 -13.57 1.05 -23.81
CA GLU A 43 -12.35 0.75 -24.56
C GLU A 43 -12.30 -0.72 -25.00
N LEU A 44 -12.61 -1.65 -24.10
CA LEU A 44 -12.66 -3.08 -24.43
C LEU A 44 -13.76 -3.41 -25.43
N LYS A 45 -14.92 -2.77 -25.31
CA LYS A 45 -16.00 -2.90 -26.29
C LYS A 45 -15.52 -2.53 -27.70
N ALA A 46 -14.87 -1.38 -27.84
CA ALA A 46 -14.36 -0.92 -29.12
C ALA A 46 -13.32 -1.89 -29.73
N LEU A 47 -12.41 -2.42 -28.89
CA LEU A 47 -11.39 -3.38 -29.32
C LEU A 47 -12.00 -4.73 -29.74
N LEU A 48 -13.00 -5.21 -29.02
CA LEU A 48 -13.69 -6.46 -29.31
C LEU A 48 -14.54 -6.36 -30.58
N GLU A 49 -15.27 -5.27 -30.78
CA GLU A 49 -16.12 -5.05 -31.97
C GLU A 49 -15.30 -4.90 -33.24
N LYS A 50 -14.06 -4.42 -33.12
CA LYS A 50 -13.17 -4.25 -34.28
C LYS A 50 -12.80 -5.56 -34.96
N ASP A 51 -12.44 -6.61 -34.19
CA ASP A 51 -11.82 -7.81 -34.72
C ASP A 51 -12.61 -9.10 -34.45
N TYR A 52 -13.48 -9.13 -33.42
CA TYR A 52 -14.07 -10.39 -32.96
C TYR A 52 -15.60 -10.42 -32.93
N TYR A 53 -16.25 -9.28 -32.71
CA TYR A 53 -17.71 -9.22 -32.56
C TYR A 53 -18.31 -8.15 -33.47
N TYR A 54 -19.47 -8.45 -34.04
CA TYR A 54 -20.28 -7.42 -34.67
C TYR A 54 -20.81 -6.41 -33.64
N ARG A 55 -21.16 -6.88 -32.46
CA ARG A 55 -21.58 -6.09 -31.33
C ARG A 55 -21.10 -6.76 -30.05
N ALA A 56 -20.46 -5.99 -29.16
CA ALA A 56 -20.00 -6.48 -27.88
C ALA A 56 -20.54 -5.62 -26.73
N THR A 57 -21.05 -6.28 -25.71
CA THR A 57 -21.43 -5.63 -24.45
C THR A 57 -20.53 -6.13 -23.35
N VAL A 58 -19.70 -5.24 -22.80
CA VAL A 58 -18.72 -5.55 -21.77
C VAL A 58 -19.21 -5.09 -20.41
N VAL A 59 -19.23 -6.00 -19.45
CA VAL A 59 -19.55 -5.71 -18.05
C VAL A 59 -18.31 -5.89 -17.19
N LEU A 60 -17.93 -4.84 -16.48
CA LEU A 60 -16.80 -4.84 -15.55
C LEU A 60 -17.26 -4.47 -14.15
N GLY A 61 -16.78 -5.19 -13.15
CA GLY A 61 -17.00 -4.89 -11.74
C GLY A 61 -15.72 -5.01 -10.93
N LEU A 62 -15.63 -4.23 -9.86
CA LEU A 62 -14.56 -4.37 -8.87
C LEU A 62 -14.97 -5.39 -7.81
N ASP A 63 -14.32 -6.55 -7.82
CA ASP A 63 -14.58 -7.62 -6.86
C ASP A 63 -13.79 -7.42 -5.57
N GLN A 64 -12.54 -6.94 -5.71
CA GLN A 64 -11.65 -6.71 -4.59
C GLN A 64 -10.73 -5.53 -4.87
N VAL A 65 -10.63 -4.64 -3.90
CA VAL A 65 -9.69 -3.50 -3.94
C VAL A 65 -8.64 -3.73 -2.86
N SER A 66 -7.37 -3.69 -3.23
CA SER A 66 -6.30 -3.67 -2.24
C SER A 66 -6.32 -2.34 -1.49
N ARG A 67 -6.48 -2.41 -0.15
CA ARG A 67 -6.45 -1.23 0.73
C ARG A 67 -5.08 -1.00 1.36
N MET A 68 -4.07 -1.72 0.89
CA MET A 68 -2.72 -1.66 1.38
C MET A 68 -1.81 -0.96 0.35
N ALA A 69 -1.16 0.12 0.75
CA ALA A 69 -0.20 0.85 -0.09
C ALA A 69 1.22 0.28 -0.02
N GLY A 70 1.49 -0.58 0.95
CA GLY A 70 2.78 -1.19 1.20
C GLY A 70 2.90 -1.63 2.65
N ARG A 71 4.12 -1.93 3.08
CA ARG A 71 4.41 -2.34 4.46
C ARG A 71 5.59 -1.54 5.01
N VAL A 72 5.55 -1.31 6.32
CA VAL A 72 6.69 -0.85 7.11
C VAL A 72 6.99 -1.89 8.18
N TYR A 73 8.20 -1.86 8.72
CA TYR A 73 8.64 -2.81 9.71
C TYR A 73 9.04 -2.11 10.99
N ILE A 74 8.64 -2.66 12.13
CA ILE A 74 8.99 -2.13 13.45
C ILE A 74 9.74 -3.19 14.25
N TRP A 75 10.87 -2.78 14.81
CA TRP A 75 11.72 -3.61 15.62
C TRP A 75 12.12 -2.90 16.94
N GLY A 76 12.22 -3.66 18.00
CA GLY A 76 12.73 -3.18 19.28
C GLY A 76 11.66 -3.09 20.36
N GLN A 77 11.70 -2.02 21.15
CA GLN A 77 10.90 -1.86 22.36
C GLN A 77 9.48 -1.35 22.10
N VAL A 78 8.73 -2.11 21.31
CA VAL A 78 7.29 -1.95 21.10
C VAL A 78 6.59 -3.26 21.46
N ARG A 79 5.30 -3.19 21.76
CA ARG A 79 4.55 -4.39 22.19
C ARG A 79 4.46 -5.45 21.12
N ASN A 80 4.23 -5.06 19.88
CA ASN A 80 4.10 -5.97 18.74
C ASN A 80 5.09 -5.58 17.65
N GLN A 81 6.20 -6.30 17.56
CA GLN A 81 7.18 -6.13 16.50
C GLN A 81 6.70 -6.83 15.22
N GLY A 82 7.14 -6.35 14.09
CA GLY A 82 6.89 -6.99 12.80
C GLY A 82 6.44 -6.04 11.71
N ALA A 83 5.80 -6.59 10.70
CA ALA A 83 5.30 -5.84 9.56
C ALA A 83 3.96 -5.16 9.89
N ILE A 84 3.83 -3.90 9.48
CA ILE A 84 2.57 -3.14 9.59
C ILE A 84 2.18 -2.66 8.20
N GLU A 85 0.94 -2.87 7.82
CA GLU A 85 0.40 -2.45 6.55
C GLU A 85 0.11 -0.94 6.53
N ILE A 86 0.52 -0.28 5.43
CA ILE A 86 0.20 1.12 5.19
C ILE A 86 -1.17 1.20 4.51
N PRO A 87 -2.18 1.85 5.13
CA PRO A 87 -3.48 2.04 4.48
C PRO A 87 -3.40 2.96 3.26
N VAL A 88 -4.14 2.63 2.21
CA VAL A 88 -4.26 3.50 1.04
C VAL A 88 -5.07 4.76 1.39
N GLY A 89 -4.59 5.91 0.92
CA GLY A 89 -5.29 7.19 1.11
C GLY A 89 -5.14 7.81 2.49
N GLU A 90 -4.36 7.21 3.38
CA GLU A 90 -4.06 7.73 4.71
C GLU A 90 -2.62 8.23 4.77
N ASN A 91 -2.41 9.37 5.42
CA ASN A 91 -1.07 9.83 5.77
C ASN A 91 -0.56 9.00 6.95
N PHE A 92 0.15 7.92 6.67
CA PHE A 92 0.66 7.00 7.68
C PHE A 92 2.02 7.44 8.19
N THR A 93 2.08 7.81 9.47
CA THR A 93 3.27 8.39 10.09
C THR A 93 3.95 7.41 11.05
N ALA A 94 5.18 7.73 11.46
CA ALA A 94 5.91 6.95 12.47
C ALA A 94 5.12 6.83 13.77
N GLY A 95 4.48 7.90 14.22
CA GLY A 95 3.64 7.87 15.42
C GLY A 95 2.45 6.93 15.30
N LYS A 96 1.76 6.94 14.16
CA LYS A 96 0.66 6.02 13.90
C LYS A 96 1.12 4.56 13.84
N ALA A 97 2.29 4.29 13.27
CA ALA A 97 2.85 2.94 13.22
C ALA A 97 3.16 2.40 14.61
N ILE A 98 3.73 3.21 15.48
CA ILE A 98 4.02 2.83 16.87
C ILE A 98 2.73 2.56 17.64
N LEU A 99 1.70 3.38 17.46
CA LEU A 99 0.39 3.14 18.06
C LEU A 99 -0.24 1.82 17.58
N ARG A 100 -0.12 1.51 16.32
CA ARG A 100 -0.58 0.23 15.77
C ARG A 100 0.22 -0.98 16.26
N ALA A 101 1.48 -0.78 16.61
CA ALA A 101 2.30 -1.79 17.25
C ALA A 101 1.98 -1.98 18.75
N GLY A 102 0.94 -1.33 19.24
CA GLY A 102 0.52 -1.41 20.63
C GLY A 102 1.24 -0.44 21.58
N GLY A 103 2.02 0.48 21.03
CA GLY A 103 2.80 1.47 21.79
C GLY A 103 4.16 0.94 22.25
N PHE A 104 4.85 1.77 23.02
CA PHE A 104 6.16 1.45 23.57
C PHE A 104 6.07 0.50 24.77
N THR A 105 7.12 -0.29 24.98
CA THR A 105 7.35 -0.96 26.24
C THR A 105 7.92 0.03 27.28
N ASP A 106 7.94 -0.37 28.55
CA ASP A 106 8.49 0.46 29.65
C ASP A 106 9.99 0.73 29.50
N PHE A 107 10.68 -0.07 28.71
CA PHE A 107 12.12 0.03 28.50
C PHE A 107 12.51 0.82 27.24
N ALA A 108 11.54 1.35 26.50
CA ALA A 108 11.81 2.04 25.24
C ALA A 108 12.51 3.39 25.46
N ASN A 109 13.52 3.66 24.63
CA ASN A 109 14.10 5.00 24.51
C ASN A 109 13.31 5.78 23.46
N LYS A 110 12.24 6.43 23.87
CA LYS A 110 11.33 7.17 23.00
C LYS A 110 11.98 8.38 22.31
N LYS A 111 13.06 8.92 22.88
CA LYS A 111 13.75 10.08 22.33
C LYS A 111 14.69 9.76 21.17
N LYS A 112 15.06 8.49 21.01
CA LYS A 112 16.05 8.04 20.03
C LYS A 112 15.53 6.93 19.12
N VAL A 113 14.29 7.04 18.68
CA VAL A 113 13.73 6.16 17.66
C VAL A 113 14.38 6.47 16.33
N ARG A 114 14.76 5.43 15.58
CA ARG A 114 15.41 5.58 14.28
C ARG A 114 14.52 5.08 13.17
N LEU A 115 14.39 5.87 12.12
CA LEU A 115 13.79 5.49 10.86
C LEU A 115 14.89 5.23 9.85
N VAL A 116 14.98 4.01 9.36
CA VAL A 116 15.92 3.62 8.30
C VAL A 116 15.15 3.51 7.00
N ARG A 117 15.55 4.29 6.03
CA ARG A 117 14.94 4.35 4.70
C ARG A 117 15.95 3.97 3.65
N THR A 118 15.59 3.03 2.78
CA THR A 118 16.43 2.61 1.68
C THR A 118 15.94 3.25 0.38
N ALA A 119 16.82 3.98 -0.29
CA ALA A 119 16.53 4.55 -1.59
C ALA A 119 16.59 3.47 -2.70
N PRO A 120 15.99 3.71 -3.89
CA PRO A 120 16.02 2.75 -5.01
C PRO A 120 17.43 2.35 -5.47
N ASP A 121 18.43 3.22 -5.26
CA ASP A 121 19.84 2.94 -5.57
C ASP A 121 20.56 2.10 -4.51
N GLY A 122 19.87 1.70 -3.42
CA GLY A 122 20.41 0.95 -2.31
C GLY A 122 21.03 1.80 -1.19
N THR A 123 21.07 3.13 -1.35
CA THR A 123 21.54 4.05 -0.30
C THR A 123 20.57 4.06 0.88
N ARG A 124 21.12 4.03 2.10
CA ARG A 124 20.32 4.08 3.33
C ARG A 124 20.45 5.44 4.00
N GLU A 125 19.30 5.96 4.42
CA GLU A 125 19.18 7.16 5.23
C GLU A 125 18.65 6.78 6.60
N THR A 126 19.28 7.30 7.66
CA THR A 126 18.79 7.11 9.04
C THR A 126 18.34 8.44 9.59
N ILE A 127 17.07 8.50 10.00
CA ILE A 127 16.46 9.68 10.61
C ILE A 127 16.18 9.38 12.06
N GLU A 128 16.71 10.20 12.98
CA GLU A 128 16.41 10.10 14.41
C GLU A 128 15.13 10.87 14.73
N LEU A 129 14.21 10.23 15.45
CA LEU A 129 12.92 10.78 15.81
C LEU A 129 12.78 10.84 17.34
N ASN A 130 12.42 11.99 17.87
CA ASN A 130 12.03 12.13 19.26
C ASN A 130 10.53 11.87 19.40
N MET A 131 10.16 10.61 19.60
CA MET A 131 8.76 10.21 19.70
C MET A 131 8.09 10.63 21.01
N GLU A 132 8.86 10.97 22.05
CA GLU A 132 8.31 11.59 23.26
C GLU A 132 7.71 12.96 22.93
N ASN A 133 8.40 13.79 22.16
CA ASN A 133 7.87 15.07 21.70
C ASN A 133 6.61 14.90 20.84
N ILE A 134 6.64 13.96 19.93
CA ILE A 134 5.55 13.74 18.96
C ILE A 134 4.30 13.18 19.64
N LEU A 135 4.44 12.12 20.42
CA LEU A 135 3.31 11.39 20.98
C LEU A 135 2.87 11.89 22.36
N GLU A 136 3.82 12.28 23.23
CA GLU A 136 3.48 12.70 24.58
C GLU A 136 3.29 14.20 24.70
N ARG A 137 4.07 15.00 23.97
CA ARG A 137 3.97 16.47 23.98
C ARG A 137 3.11 17.06 22.85
N GLY A 138 2.59 16.20 21.97
CA GLY A 138 1.69 16.61 20.91
C GLY A 138 2.31 17.39 19.75
N LYS A 139 3.64 17.32 19.58
CA LYS A 139 4.35 17.98 18.48
C LYS A 139 4.21 17.18 17.18
N ILE A 140 3.00 17.08 16.69
CA ILE A 140 2.63 16.27 15.50
C ILE A 140 3.38 16.75 14.26
N GLU A 141 3.74 18.01 14.16
CA GLU A 141 4.51 18.59 13.07
C GLU A 141 5.93 18.04 12.95
N GLU A 142 6.46 17.45 14.01
CA GLU A 142 7.76 16.78 14.01
C GLU A 142 7.69 15.31 13.52
N ASP A 143 6.48 14.76 13.38
CA ASP A 143 6.27 13.41 12.90
C ASP A 143 6.64 13.25 11.41
N VAL A 144 6.97 12.05 11.01
CA VAL A 144 7.45 11.74 9.65
C VAL A 144 6.50 10.79 8.97
N THR A 145 6.10 11.11 7.75
CA THR A 145 5.33 10.21 6.89
C THR A 145 6.17 9.02 6.47
N LEU A 146 5.66 7.83 6.70
CA LEU A 146 6.32 6.58 6.33
C LEU A 146 6.07 6.25 4.85
N ARG A 147 7.04 5.55 4.27
CA ARG A 147 6.99 5.01 2.90
C ARG A 147 7.09 3.49 2.95
N PRO A 148 6.62 2.79 1.90
CA PRO A 148 6.83 1.35 1.81
C PRO A 148 8.29 0.96 2.04
N ASP A 149 8.48 -0.13 2.78
CA ASP A 149 9.78 -0.71 3.16
C ASP A 149 10.60 0.11 4.16
N ASP A 150 10.05 1.17 4.74
CA ASP A 150 10.67 1.87 5.85
C ASP A 150 10.80 0.93 7.07
N PHE A 151 11.87 1.12 7.83
CA PHE A 151 12.17 0.34 9.01
C PHE A 151 12.30 1.26 10.24
N LEU A 152 11.46 1.02 11.25
CA LEU A 152 11.52 1.74 12.53
C LEU A 152 12.22 0.88 13.57
N ILE A 153 13.21 1.46 14.22
CA ILE A 153 13.95 0.82 15.32
C ILE A 153 13.73 1.60 16.60
N VAL A 154 13.20 0.93 17.60
CA VAL A 154 12.96 1.51 18.94
C VAL A 154 13.97 0.91 19.91
N PRO A 155 15.06 1.63 20.27
CA PRO A 155 16.06 1.12 21.16
C PRO A 155 15.59 1.08 22.63
N ALA A 156 16.27 0.28 23.42
CA ALA A 156 16.06 0.26 24.86
C ALA A 156 16.74 1.45 25.54
N ARG A 157 16.18 1.89 26.66
CA ARG A 157 16.86 2.85 27.53
C ARG A 157 18.07 2.21 28.17
N LEU A 158 19.16 2.96 28.25
CA LEU A 158 20.29 2.59 29.07
C LEU A 158 19.93 2.82 30.56
N ILE A 159 19.99 1.75 31.31
CA ILE A 159 19.82 1.84 32.76
C ILE A 159 21.23 2.03 33.37
N ASN A 160 21.49 3.22 33.89
CA ASN A 160 22.69 3.46 34.69
C ASN A 160 22.41 2.98 36.10
N TRP A 161 23.17 2.01 36.54
CA TRP A 161 23.13 1.51 37.90
C TRP A 161 23.86 2.46 38.85
#